data_b76850d161c8e64a59d757e83eee4523
#
_entry.id   b76850d161c8e64a59d757e83eee4523
#
_cell.length_a   1.000
_cell.length_b   1.000
_cell.length_c   1.000
_cell.angle_alpha   90.00
_cell.angle_beta   90.00
_cell.angle_gamma   90.00
#
_symmetry.space_group_name_H-M   'P 1'
#
loop_
_entity.id
_entity.type
_entity.pdbx_description
1 polymer ?
#
loop_
_entity_poly.entity_id
_entity_poly.type
_entity_poly.pdbx_seq_one_letter_code
_entity_poly.pdbx_strand_id
1 'polypeptide(L)'
;MLFRSIGEFVSGFVMGGLIPMGIVAAVSSTFDFSVLPAALPFIISIGLIMMTNNTSDIEKDRQAKRRTLPALLGRTKAVRLYRTAVWIWMALICLLPVWYIGWWGLISPAFFIVFARHTFKSLLQSPLEPQGRVKQMKGIITANLFGNGAYLLALAMVLFGGGTFG
;
A
#
# COMPACT_ATOMS: atom_id res chain seq x y z
N MET A 1 -6.24 -23.42 11.32
CA MET A 1 -7.09 -22.94 10.20
C MET A 1 -7.23 -21.40 10.09
N LEU A 2 -6.52 -20.62 10.90
CA LEU A 2 -6.51 -19.14 10.86
C LEU A 2 -5.68 -18.57 9.68
N PHE A 3 -4.71 -19.30 9.17
CA PHE A 3 -3.73 -18.79 8.18
C PHE A 3 -4.31 -18.39 6.80
N ARG A 4 -5.51 -18.83 6.43
CA ARG A 4 -6.12 -18.46 5.13
C ARG A 4 -6.83 -17.09 5.14
N SER A 5 -7.12 -16.54 6.31
CA SER A 5 -7.79 -15.24 6.47
C SER A 5 -6.83 -14.06 6.66
N ILE A 6 -5.53 -14.34 6.71
CA ILE A 6 -4.48 -13.31 6.89
C ILE A 6 -3.66 -13.13 5.58
N GLY A 7 -4.14 -13.74 4.49
CA GLY A 7 -3.40 -13.73 3.20
C GLY A 7 -3.10 -12.32 2.68
N GLU A 8 -4.02 -11.38 2.86
CA GLU A 8 -3.83 -9.98 2.47
C GLU A 8 -2.68 -9.33 3.26
N PHE A 9 -2.63 -9.61 4.56
CA PHE A 9 -1.58 -9.07 5.43
C PHE A 9 -0.22 -9.72 5.15
N VAL A 10 -0.21 -11.04 5.03
CA VAL A 10 1.02 -11.81 4.73
C VAL A 10 1.59 -11.40 3.38
N SER A 11 0.77 -11.29 2.33
CA SER A 11 1.22 -10.83 1.01
C SER A 11 1.80 -9.42 1.07
N GLY A 12 1.14 -8.50 1.77
CA GLY A 12 1.66 -7.15 1.99
C GLY A 12 3.01 -7.16 2.68
N PHE A 13 3.13 -7.89 3.77
CA PHE A 13 4.36 -7.97 4.57
C PHE A 13 5.51 -8.64 3.80
N VAL A 14 5.25 -9.77 3.14
CA VAL A 14 6.30 -10.48 2.38
C VAL A 14 6.76 -9.65 1.18
N MET A 15 5.83 -9.23 0.33
CA MET A 15 6.19 -8.55 -0.91
C MET A 15 6.55 -7.08 -0.70
N GLY A 16 5.89 -6.39 0.23
CA GLY A 16 6.13 -4.97 0.50
C GLY A 16 7.20 -4.71 1.56
N GLY A 17 7.49 -5.69 2.43
CA GLY A 17 8.43 -5.56 3.54
C GLY A 17 9.69 -6.41 3.37
N LEU A 18 9.54 -7.75 3.32
CA LEU A 18 10.69 -8.66 3.30
C LEU A 18 11.50 -8.57 1.99
N ILE A 19 10.87 -8.32 0.84
CA ILE A 19 11.61 -8.17 -0.42
C ILE A 19 12.51 -6.94 -0.39
N PRO A 20 12.03 -5.71 -0.09
CA PRO A 20 12.90 -4.54 0.09
C PRO A 20 14.01 -4.78 1.12
N MET A 21 13.71 -5.39 2.26
CA MET A 21 14.69 -5.71 3.27
C MET A 21 15.75 -6.70 2.76
N GLY A 22 15.35 -7.73 2.01
CA GLY A 22 16.26 -8.68 1.38
C GLY A 22 17.17 -8.01 0.32
N ILE A 23 16.65 -7.06 -0.45
CA ILE A 23 17.45 -6.28 -1.42
C ILE A 23 18.51 -5.46 -0.68
N VAL A 24 18.11 -4.74 0.38
CA VAL A 24 19.07 -3.97 1.19
C VAL A 24 20.13 -4.87 1.81
N ALA A 25 19.73 -6.01 2.38
CA ALA A 25 20.67 -6.97 2.95
C ALA A 25 21.65 -7.53 1.91
N ALA A 26 21.20 -7.78 0.68
CA ALA A 26 22.07 -8.26 -0.40
C ALA A 26 23.09 -7.20 -0.84
N VAL A 27 22.75 -5.91 -0.78
CA VAL A 27 23.62 -4.81 -1.18
C VAL A 27 24.58 -4.41 -0.05
N SER A 28 24.06 -4.33 1.20
CA SER A 28 24.84 -3.87 2.36
C SER A 28 25.58 -4.99 3.09
N SER A 29 25.31 -6.26 2.73
CA SER A 29 25.80 -7.45 3.45
C SER A 29 25.39 -7.50 4.95
N THR A 30 24.40 -6.69 5.34
CA THR A 30 23.90 -6.61 6.71
C THR A 30 22.38 -6.66 6.71
N PHE A 31 21.81 -7.28 7.76
CA PHE A 31 20.37 -7.36 7.94
C PHE A 31 19.90 -6.14 8.75
N ASP A 32 19.22 -5.22 8.13
CA ASP A 32 18.79 -3.95 8.75
C ASP A 32 17.26 -3.87 8.85
N PHE A 33 16.74 -3.97 10.08
CA PHE A 33 15.31 -3.85 10.36
C PHE A 33 14.78 -2.42 10.25
N SER A 34 15.64 -1.39 10.19
CA SER A 34 15.23 0.00 9.99
C SER A 34 14.58 0.23 8.62
N VAL A 35 14.76 -0.69 7.68
CA VAL A 35 14.10 -0.71 6.37
C VAL A 35 12.59 -0.92 6.49
N LEU A 36 12.11 -1.65 7.50
CA LEU A 36 10.69 -1.97 7.64
C LEU A 36 9.78 -0.74 7.80
N PRO A 37 10.09 0.25 8.67
CA PRO A 37 9.32 1.49 8.74
C PRO A 37 9.26 2.23 7.40
N ALA A 38 10.37 2.30 6.67
CA ALA A 38 10.41 2.91 5.33
C ALA A 38 9.61 2.09 4.29
N ALA A 39 9.48 0.79 4.48
CA ALA A 39 8.70 -0.10 3.60
C ALA A 39 7.18 -0.10 3.90
N LEU A 40 6.70 0.52 4.99
CA LEU A 40 5.28 0.53 5.38
C LEU A 40 4.33 0.96 4.26
N PRO A 41 4.60 1.99 3.43
CA PRO A 41 3.72 2.34 2.32
C PRO A 41 3.55 1.18 1.32
N PHE A 42 4.61 0.42 1.05
CA PHE A 42 4.55 -0.74 0.14
C PHE A 42 3.80 -1.91 0.77
N ILE A 43 4.03 -2.19 2.06
CA ILE A 43 3.33 -3.24 2.81
C ILE A 43 1.81 -3.02 2.73
N ILE A 44 1.36 -1.81 3.03
CA ILE A 44 -0.06 -1.48 3.04
C ILE A 44 -0.63 -1.51 1.62
N SER A 45 0.06 -0.94 0.65
CA SER A 45 -0.42 -0.85 -0.72
C SER A 45 -0.60 -2.22 -1.39
N ILE A 46 0.32 -3.15 -1.17
CA ILE A 46 0.23 -4.52 -1.68
C ILE A 46 -0.91 -5.26 -0.96
N GLY A 47 -1.04 -5.11 0.35
CA GLY A 47 -2.19 -5.62 1.10
C GLY A 47 -3.52 -5.10 0.57
N LEU A 48 -3.58 -3.82 0.17
CA LEU A 48 -4.76 -3.20 -0.44
C LEU A 48 -5.09 -3.75 -1.83
N ILE A 49 -4.09 -4.12 -2.65
CA ILE A 49 -4.33 -4.81 -3.93
C ILE A 49 -5.06 -6.14 -3.69
N MET A 50 -4.55 -6.94 -2.76
CA MET A 50 -5.19 -8.22 -2.38
C MET A 50 -6.58 -8.00 -1.81
N MET A 51 -6.74 -7.00 -0.95
CA MET A 51 -8.02 -6.66 -0.34
C MET A 51 -9.04 -6.17 -1.37
N THR A 52 -8.63 -5.39 -2.38
CA THR A 52 -9.48 -4.96 -3.50
C THR A 52 -10.03 -6.18 -4.24
N ASN A 53 -9.16 -7.12 -4.58
CA ASN A 53 -9.56 -8.35 -5.28
C ASN A 53 -10.53 -9.20 -4.44
N ASN A 54 -10.16 -9.50 -3.19
CA ASN A 54 -10.94 -10.39 -2.33
C ASN A 54 -12.26 -9.76 -1.88
N THR A 55 -12.32 -8.43 -1.72
CA THR A 55 -13.59 -7.75 -1.39
C THR A 55 -14.54 -7.74 -2.59
N SER A 56 -14.04 -7.64 -3.80
CA SER A 56 -14.85 -7.74 -5.01
C SER A 56 -15.41 -9.16 -5.22
N ASP A 57 -14.71 -10.18 -4.73
CA ASP A 57 -15.05 -11.59 -4.93
C ASP A 57 -15.70 -12.29 -3.70
N ILE A 58 -16.18 -11.54 -2.70
CA ILE A 58 -16.74 -12.10 -1.44
C ILE A 58 -17.76 -13.22 -1.71
N GLU A 59 -18.69 -13.04 -2.67
CA GLU A 59 -19.74 -14.01 -2.98
C GLU A 59 -19.15 -15.31 -3.55
N LYS A 60 -18.18 -15.18 -4.47
CA LYS A 60 -17.47 -16.33 -5.06
C LYS A 60 -16.62 -17.06 -4.02
N ASP A 61 -15.95 -16.33 -3.16
CA ASP A 61 -15.13 -16.91 -2.08
C ASP A 61 -15.99 -17.69 -1.09
N ARG A 62 -17.17 -17.18 -0.75
CA ARG A 62 -18.14 -17.90 0.10
C ARG A 62 -18.66 -19.17 -0.54
N GLN A 63 -19.02 -19.13 -1.83
CA GLN A 63 -19.44 -20.31 -2.59
C GLN A 63 -18.32 -21.35 -2.67
N ALA A 64 -17.08 -20.93 -2.88
CA ALA A 64 -15.90 -21.79 -2.92
C ALA A 64 -15.37 -22.19 -1.52
N LYS A 65 -16.09 -21.85 -0.44
CA LYS A 65 -15.67 -22.08 0.96
C LYS A 65 -14.30 -21.52 1.30
N ARG A 66 -13.87 -20.46 0.59
CA ARG A 66 -12.64 -19.73 0.89
C ARG A 66 -12.87 -18.79 2.07
N ARG A 67 -11.91 -18.78 3.00
CA ARG A 67 -11.94 -17.91 4.19
C ARG A 67 -10.96 -16.74 4.00
N THR A 68 -11.29 -15.78 3.12
CA THR A 68 -10.58 -14.52 3.01
C THR A 68 -11.05 -13.55 4.09
N LEU A 69 -10.24 -12.58 4.48
CA LEU A 69 -10.63 -11.59 5.49
C LEU A 69 -11.93 -10.86 5.10
N PRO A 70 -12.11 -10.36 3.85
CA PRO A 70 -13.38 -9.78 3.42
C PRO A 70 -14.57 -10.74 3.49
N ALA A 71 -14.40 -12.01 3.14
CA ALA A 71 -15.48 -13.00 3.21
C ALA A 71 -15.95 -13.24 4.66
N LEU A 72 -15.04 -13.14 5.64
CA LEU A 72 -15.36 -13.26 7.07
C LEU A 72 -16.03 -11.99 7.62
N LEU A 73 -15.50 -10.81 7.29
CA LEU A 73 -16.01 -9.52 7.78
C LEU A 73 -17.34 -9.11 7.15
N GLY A 74 -17.59 -9.56 5.92
CA GLY A 74 -18.66 -9.04 5.07
C GLY A 74 -18.32 -7.69 4.45
N ARG A 75 -19.02 -7.35 3.34
CA ARG A 75 -18.70 -6.20 2.47
C ARG A 75 -18.60 -4.88 3.22
N THR A 76 -19.58 -4.56 4.05
CA THR A 76 -19.63 -3.27 4.77
C THR A 76 -18.40 -3.04 5.66
N LYS A 77 -18.02 -4.06 6.45
CA LYS A 77 -16.83 -3.96 7.33
C LYS A 77 -15.54 -3.99 6.53
N ALA A 78 -15.46 -4.82 5.47
CA ALA A 78 -14.32 -4.91 4.60
C ALA A 78 -14.05 -3.57 3.88
N VAL A 79 -15.07 -2.91 3.32
CA VAL A 79 -14.95 -1.59 2.68
C VAL A 79 -14.51 -0.53 3.70
N ARG A 80 -15.02 -0.57 4.92
CA ARG A 80 -14.58 0.36 5.98
C ARG A 80 -13.09 0.16 6.30
N LEU A 81 -12.66 -1.08 6.54
CA LEU A 81 -11.27 -1.41 6.79
C LEU A 81 -10.36 -0.98 5.61
N TYR A 82 -10.79 -1.25 4.38
CA TYR A 82 -10.11 -0.83 3.17
C TYR A 82 -9.90 0.70 3.13
N ARG A 83 -10.95 1.47 3.36
CA ARG A 83 -10.89 2.94 3.38
C ARG A 83 -9.94 3.46 4.47
N THR A 84 -9.99 2.86 5.66
CA THR A 84 -9.06 3.20 6.76
C THR A 84 -7.61 2.92 6.33
N ALA A 85 -7.33 1.76 5.72
CA ALA A 85 -6.00 1.43 5.24
C ALA A 85 -5.53 2.37 4.11
N VAL A 86 -6.43 2.81 3.22
CA VAL A 86 -6.12 3.83 2.18
C VAL A 86 -5.73 5.15 2.84
N TRP A 87 -6.44 5.62 3.89
CA TRP A 87 -6.09 6.83 4.62
C TRP A 87 -4.73 6.73 5.30
N ILE A 88 -4.44 5.60 5.95
CA ILE A 88 -3.13 5.35 6.56
C ILE A 88 -2.03 5.37 5.50
N TRP A 89 -2.26 4.71 4.36
CA TRP A 89 -1.31 4.70 3.25
C TRP A 89 -1.02 6.12 2.72
N MET A 90 -2.07 6.94 2.50
CA MET A 90 -1.91 8.34 2.11
C MET A 90 -1.06 9.13 3.12
N ALA A 91 -1.36 8.98 4.41
CA ALA A 91 -0.61 9.65 5.47
C ALA A 91 0.87 9.24 5.46
N LEU A 92 1.16 7.95 5.31
CA LEU A 92 2.54 7.47 5.24
C LEU A 92 3.30 8.00 4.03
N ILE A 93 2.69 7.99 2.84
CA ILE A 93 3.31 8.56 1.61
C ILE A 93 3.67 10.04 1.80
N CYS A 94 2.81 10.80 2.48
CA CYS A 94 3.02 12.24 2.65
C CYS A 94 3.96 12.58 3.83
N LEU A 95 3.89 11.84 4.94
CA LEU A 95 4.57 12.20 6.17
C LEU A 95 5.95 11.56 6.33
N LEU A 96 6.11 10.27 5.94
CA LEU A 96 7.39 9.59 6.10
C LEU A 96 8.55 10.26 5.37
N PRO A 97 8.40 10.71 4.10
CA PRO A 97 9.51 11.41 3.44
C PRO A 97 9.91 12.69 4.18
N VAL A 98 8.93 13.44 4.68
CA VAL A 98 9.21 14.67 5.46
C VAL A 98 9.96 14.32 6.75
N TRP A 99 9.59 13.21 7.40
CA TRP A 99 10.27 12.73 8.59
C TRP A 99 11.74 12.32 8.32
N TYR A 100 11.98 11.59 7.23
CA TYR A 100 13.31 11.06 6.92
C TYR A 100 14.27 12.08 6.31
N ILE A 101 13.75 13.00 5.49
CA ILE A 101 14.60 13.89 4.65
C ILE A 101 14.21 15.37 4.75
N GLY A 102 13.43 15.74 5.77
CA GLY A 102 13.06 17.13 6.04
C GLY A 102 12.37 17.80 4.85
N TRP A 103 12.81 18.99 4.48
CA TRP A 103 12.21 19.82 3.41
C TRP A 103 12.11 19.12 2.05
N TRP A 104 13.07 18.31 1.69
CA TRP A 104 13.04 17.53 0.44
C TRP A 104 11.88 16.54 0.41
N GLY A 105 11.44 16.07 1.56
CA GLY A 105 10.27 15.20 1.69
C GLY A 105 8.96 15.83 1.24
N LEU A 106 8.86 17.17 1.16
CA LEU A 106 7.68 17.88 0.67
C LEU A 106 7.38 17.62 -0.81
N ILE A 107 8.33 17.09 -1.56
CA ILE A 107 8.12 16.66 -2.96
C ILE A 107 7.05 15.57 -3.03
N SER A 108 7.01 14.65 -2.07
CA SER A 108 6.02 13.57 -2.05
C SER A 108 4.57 14.09 -1.93
N PRO A 109 4.20 14.86 -0.91
CA PRO A 109 2.84 15.41 -0.84
C PRO A 109 2.52 16.37 -1.99
N ALA A 110 3.48 17.13 -2.51
CA ALA A 110 3.25 17.99 -3.67
C ALA A 110 2.91 17.16 -4.92
N PHE A 111 3.69 16.14 -5.22
CA PHE A 111 3.43 15.21 -6.32
C PHE A 111 2.11 14.46 -6.11
N PHE A 112 1.81 14.04 -4.88
CA PHE A 112 0.56 13.38 -4.53
C PHE A 112 -0.64 14.27 -4.85
N ILE A 113 -0.62 15.55 -4.46
CA ILE A 113 -1.71 16.49 -4.71
C ILE A 113 -1.94 16.66 -6.21
N VAL A 114 -0.90 16.74 -7.01
CA VAL A 114 -1.02 16.97 -8.46
C VAL A 114 -1.49 15.71 -9.19
N PHE A 115 -0.87 14.56 -8.92
CA PHE A 115 -1.04 13.36 -9.76
C PHE A 115 -1.87 12.25 -9.13
N ALA A 116 -1.82 12.06 -7.81
CA ALA A 116 -2.40 10.91 -7.14
C ALA A 116 -3.79 11.17 -6.52
N ARG A 117 -4.11 12.42 -6.14
CA ARG A 117 -5.33 12.75 -5.38
C ARG A 117 -6.62 12.21 -5.99
N HIS A 118 -6.78 12.30 -7.31
CA HIS A 118 -7.99 11.83 -8.00
C HIS A 118 -8.16 10.32 -7.92
N THR A 119 -7.05 9.59 -8.08
CA THR A 119 -7.04 8.13 -8.00
C THR A 119 -7.37 7.68 -6.58
N PHE A 120 -6.76 8.28 -5.56
CA PHE A 120 -7.06 7.97 -4.16
C PHE A 120 -8.51 8.33 -3.78
N LYS A 121 -9.04 9.46 -4.24
CA LYS A 121 -10.45 9.79 -4.06
C LYS A 121 -11.36 8.71 -4.66
N SER A 122 -11.04 8.21 -5.84
CA SER A 122 -11.77 7.10 -6.48
C SER A 122 -11.73 5.82 -5.64
N LEU A 123 -10.58 5.49 -5.02
CA LEU A 123 -10.46 4.34 -4.12
C LEU A 123 -11.36 4.47 -2.89
N LEU A 124 -11.36 5.65 -2.25
CA LEU A 124 -12.18 5.93 -1.07
C LEU A 124 -13.68 5.87 -1.36
N GLN A 125 -14.08 6.18 -2.59
CA GLN A 125 -15.48 6.13 -3.04
C GLN A 125 -15.90 4.77 -3.61
N SER A 126 -14.92 3.87 -3.81
CA SER A 126 -15.19 2.57 -4.42
C SER A 126 -16.07 1.69 -3.51
N PRO A 127 -17.15 1.08 -4.05
CA PRO A 127 -17.99 0.15 -3.32
C PRO A 127 -17.38 -1.27 -3.23
N LEU A 128 -16.32 -1.55 -3.99
CA LEU A 128 -15.67 -2.86 -4.10
C LEU A 128 -16.66 -3.99 -4.43
N GLU A 129 -17.48 -3.78 -5.46
CA GLU A 129 -18.47 -4.71 -5.96
C GLU A 129 -17.96 -5.54 -7.14
N PRO A 130 -18.53 -6.76 -7.37
CA PRO A 130 -18.11 -7.65 -8.47
C PRO A 130 -18.17 -7.00 -9.85
N GLN A 131 -19.22 -6.20 -10.13
CA GLN A 131 -19.44 -5.56 -11.43
C GLN A 131 -18.34 -4.52 -11.75
N GLY A 132 -17.76 -3.90 -10.72
CA GLY A 132 -16.69 -2.89 -10.86
C GLY A 132 -15.27 -3.44 -10.74
N ARG A 133 -15.07 -4.75 -10.59
CA ARG A 133 -13.79 -5.39 -10.25
C ARG A 133 -12.62 -4.91 -11.11
N VAL A 134 -12.77 -4.93 -12.43
CA VAL A 134 -11.67 -4.55 -13.36
C VAL A 134 -11.30 -3.06 -13.17
N LYS A 135 -12.29 -2.18 -13.04
CA LYS A 135 -12.07 -0.74 -12.79
C LYS A 135 -11.40 -0.51 -11.44
N GLN A 136 -11.82 -1.23 -10.42
CA GLN A 136 -11.27 -1.16 -9.06
C GLN A 136 -9.82 -1.65 -9.02
N MET A 137 -9.51 -2.76 -9.70
CA MET A 137 -8.14 -3.27 -9.82
C MET A 137 -7.24 -2.30 -10.58
N LYS A 138 -7.70 -1.73 -11.70
CA LYS A 138 -6.95 -0.68 -12.40
C LYS A 138 -6.71 0.52 -11.48
N GLY A 139 -7.73 0.94 -10.73
CA GLY A 139 -7.63 2.06 -9.79
C GLY A 139 -6.56 1.85 -8.72
N ILE A 140 -6.54 0.69 -8.05
CA ILE A 140 -5.55 0.42 -7.01
C ILE A 140 -4.13 0.29 -7.59
N ILE A 141 -3.96 -0.29 -8.78
CA ILE A 141 -2.66 -0.38 -9.46
C ILE A 141 -2.17 1.03 -9.83
N THR A 142 -3.03 1.86 -10.39
CA THR A 142 -2.69 3.26 -10.73
C THR A 142 -2.34 4.07 -9.48
N ALA A 143 -3.07 3.87 -8.38
CA ALA A 143 -2.76 4.51 -7.09
C ALA A 143 -1.41 4.07 -6.54
N ASN A 144 -1.06 2.78 -6.69
CA ASN A 144 0.26 2.26 -6.32
C ASN A 144 1.37 2.93 -7.13
N LEU A 145 1.18 3.05 -8.45
CA LEU A 145 2.18 3.66 -9.32
C LEU A 145 2.43 5.13 -8.94
N PHE A 146 1.38 5.93 -8.81
CA PHE A 146 1.53 7.36 -8.50
C PHE A 146 1.82 7.62 -7.02
N GLY A 147 1.18 6.89 -6.10
CA GLY A 147 1.39 7.09 -4.66
C GLY A 147 2.77 6.64 -4.20
N ASN A 148 3.13 5.38 -4.46
CA ASN A 148 4.45 4.88 -4.11
C ASN A 148 5.54 5.50 -4.99
N GLY A 149 5.22 5.89 -6.25
CA GLY A 149 6.12 6.65 -7.11
C GLY A 149 6.49 8.01 -6.52
N ALA A 150 5.52 8.75 -5.97
CA ALA A 150 5.76 10.01 -5.27
C ALA A 150 6.69 9.82 -4.07
N TYR A 151 6.44 8.76 -3.29
CA TYR A 151 7.26 8.38 -2.14
C TYR A 151 8.71 8.06 -2.54
N LEU A 152 8.89 7.22 -3.57
CA LEU A 152 10.23 6.86 -4.07
C LEU A 152 10.98 8.04 -4.66
N LEU A 153 10.29 8.91 -5.41
CA LEU A 153 10.89 10.13 -5.95
C LEU A 153 11.43 11.03 -4.83
N ALA A 154 10.66 11.22 -3.75
CA ALA A 154 11.12 12.00 -2.63
C ALA A 154 12.36 11.38 -1.96
N LEU A 155 12.37 10.07 -1.73
CA LEU A 155 13.53 9.38 -1.16
C LEU A 155 14.76 9.45 -2.10
N ALA A 156 14.55 9.33 -3.41
CA ALA A 156 15.64 9.41 -4.39
C ALA A 156 16.32 10.81 -4.43
N MET A 157 15.59 11.88 -4.08
CA MET A 157 16.15 13.23 -4.04
C MET A 157 17.30 13.36 -3.03
N VAL A 158 17.36 12.51 -2.00
CA VAL A 158 18.50 12.49 -1.06
C VAL A 158 19.80 12.13 -1.76
N LEU A 159 19.74 11.22 -2.76
CA LEU A 159 20.90 10.80 -3.53
C LEU A 159 21.49 11.95 -4.37
N PHE A 160 20.68 12.92 -4.76
CA PHE A 160 21.09 14.07 -5.59
C PHE A 160 21.32 15.34 -4.76
N GLY A 161 20.72 15.42 -3.57
CA GLY A 161 20.77 16.63 -2.72
C GLY A 161 21.86 16.65 -1.65
N GLY A 162 22.68 15.60 -1.53
CA GLY A 162 23.73 15.52 -0.52
C GLY A 162 23.23 15.45 0.92
N GLY A 163 21.94 15.15 1.13
CA GLY A 163 21.35 14.96 2.45
C GLY A 163 21.78 13.62 3.04
N THR A 164 22.31 13.64 4.26
CA THR A 164 22.52 12.44 5.06
C THR A 164 21.18 12.00 5.66
N PHE A 165 20.89 10.70 5.62
CA PHE A 165 19.85 10.13 6.46
C PHE A 165 20.27 10.33 7.91
N GLY A 166 19.55 11.18 8.65
CA GLY A 166 19.76 11.40 10.07
C GLY A 166 19.20 10.25 10.91
#